data_75fb96d8e4af126ae5a51a28bea8713b
#
_entry.id   75fb96d8e4af126ae5a51a28bea8713b
#
_cell.length_a   1.000
_cell.length_b   1.000
_cell.length_c   1.000
_cell.angle_alpha   90.00
_cell.angle_beta   90.00
_cell.angle_gamma   90.00
#
_symmetry.space_group_name_H-M   'P 1'
#
loop_
_entity.id
_entity.type
_entity.pdbx_description
1 polymer ?
#
loop_
_entity_poly.entity_id
_entity_poly.type
_entity_poly.pdbx_seq_one_letter_code
_entity_poly.pdbx_strand_id
1 'polypeptide(L)'
;MEQLKNPFVIYGYKGAEYFCDRKKETETLINALRNERNVVLISPRRVGKTGLIHHVFEQVRKNEPDTRCFYMDINATRNMSQFIQFLAKTVVGQVDTFSQAALRKITSFFSSYRPTVSFDELTGSPTFSITVASDRQEESLKHIFEYLKQSDKRIYIAIDEFQQIAEYPEKGTEALLRSYIQFLPNVYFIFAGSSQHLMSEMFLSAKRPFYQSSQIMSLPLIDVGEYEVFANRWLKQKGIEISDSDFRYIYDLVDGQTWYVQCILNRLYENGEDIDKQTIVRIVEGTINEQEDAFINYCKSLSNNQAALVVAIAKEKGVASVLSQKFIRKYRLPAASSVSLALKALRKRDFVHDFNGKIIVYDRFFSIWLRRETE
;
A
#
# COMPACT_ATOMS: atom_id res chain seq x y z
N MET A 1 15.21 -3.20 -21.39
CA MET A 1 14.26 -4.14 -20.75
C MET A 1 13.35 -4.66 -21.85
N GLU A 2 13.01 -5.93 -21.80
CA GLU A 2 12.04 -6.52 -22.73
C GLU A 2 10.65 -5.91 -22.46
N GLN A 3 9.92 -5.56 -23.53
CA GLN A 3 8.58 -4.96 -23.41
C GLN A 3 7.64 -5.98 -22.78
N LEU A 4 6.80 -5.56 -21.82
CA LEU A 4 5.82 -6.44 -21.20
C LEU A 4 4.80 -6.91 -22.24
N LYS A 5 4.43 -8.21 -22.19
CA LYS A 5 3.34 -8.76 -23.03
C LYS A 5 1.99 -8.11 -22.75
N ASN A 6 1.74 -7.72 -21.50
CA ASN A 6 0.55 -6.98 -21.11
C ASN A 6 0.96 -5.74 -20.29
N PRO A 7 0.65 -4.53 -20.79
CA PRO A 7 1.09 -3.28 -20.17
C PRO A 7 0.27 -2.91 -18.91
N PHE A 8 -0.89 -3.51 -18.71
CA PHE A 8 -1.75 -3.25 -17.55
C PHE A 8 -1.30 -4.08 -16.37
N VAL A 9 -0.39 -3.51 -15.58
CA VAL A 9 0.30 -4.21 -14.48
C VAL A 9 -0.62 -4.37 -13.27
N ILE A 10 -0.84 -5.61 -12.84
CA ILE A 10 -1.66 -5.95 -11.67
C ILE A 10 -0.81 -6.08 -10.40
N TYR A 11 0.45 -6.51 -10.53
CA TYR A 11 1.35 -6.78 -9.40
C TYR A 11 2.70 -6.08 -9.56
N GLY A 12 3.11 -5.41 -8.50
CA GLY A 12 4.41 -4.75 -8.41
C GLY A 12 4.51 -3.47 -9.24
N TYR A 13 5.74 -3.01 -9.41
CA TYR A 13 6.09 -1.87 -10.26
C TYR A 13 7.03 -2.36 -11.37
N LYS A 14 6.75 -2.01 -12.63
CA LYS A 14 7.47 -2.52 -13.82
C LYS A 14 8.16 -1.41 -14.63
N GLY A 15 8.30 -0.23 -14.05
CA GLY A 15 8.92 0.93 -14.68
C GLY A 15 7.95 2.05 -15.01
N ALA A 16 8.51 3.23 -15.27
CA ALA A 16 7.76 4.47 -15.48
C ALA A 16 6.81 4.40 -16.69
N GLU A 17 7.14 3.60 -17.70
CA GLU A 17 6.34 3.44 -18.90
C GLU A 17 4.96 2.82 -18.63
N TYR A 18 4.90 1.89 -17.67
CA TYR A 18 3.69 1.17 -17.25
C TYR A 18 3.00 1.79 -16.03
N PHE A 19 3.47 2.95 -15.60
CA PHE A 19 2.93 3.67 -14.45
C PHE A 19 2.07 4.84 -14.93
N CYS A 20 0.78 4.81 -14.57
CA CYS A 20 -0.19 5.81 -15.00
C CYS A 20 -0.13 7.05 -14.12
N ASP A 21 0.02 8.24 -14.77
CA ASP A 21 -0.09 9.56 -14.11
C ASP A 21 0.78 9.74 -12.85
N ARG A 22 0.23 10.35 -11.81
CA ARG A 22 0.90 10.61 -10.51
C ARG A 22 2.04 11.62 -10.58
N LYS A 23 2.08 12.47 -11.59
CA LYS A 23 3.15 13.48 -11.76
C LYS A 23 3.23 14.43 -10.57
N LYS A 24 2.08 14.98 -10.15
CA LYS A 24 1.99 15.91 -9.02
C LYS A 24 2.41 15.25 -7.70
N GLU A 25 1.94 14.03 -7.46
CA GLU A 25 2.26 13.27 -6.28
C GLU A 25 3.75 12.90 -6.24
N THR A 26 4.30 12.49 -7.39
CA THR A 26 5.73 12.19 -7.54
C THR A 26 6.59 13.42 -7.23
N GLU A 27 6.28 14.56 -7.84
CA GLU A 27 6.99 15.82 -7.61
C GLU A 27 6.86 16.28 -6.15
N THR A 28 5.67 16.19 -5.57
CA THR A 28 5.42 16.57 -4.17
C THR A 28 6.26 15.72 -3.21
N LEU A 29 6.32 14.41 -3.45
CA LEU A 29 7.07 13.47 -2.62
C LEU A 29 8.58 13.72 -2.74
N ILE A 30 9.10 13.84 -3.96
CA ILE A 30 10.52 14.14 -4.21
C ILE A 30 10.91 15.48 -3.57
N ASN A 31 10.10 16.53 -3.77
CA ASN A 31 10.35 17.84 -3.22
C ASN A 31 10.32 17.85 -1.68
N ALA A 32 9.43 17.08 -1.06
CA ALA A 32 9.40 16.95 0.39
C ALA A 32 10.71 16.31 0.92
N LEU A 33 11.13 15.20 0.32
CA LEU A 33 12.35 14.49 0.71
C LEU A 33 13.60 15.34 0.46
N ARG A 34 13.69 16.05 -0.66
CA ARG A 34 14.80 16.99 -0.96
C ARG A 34 14.90 18.13 0.04
N ASN A 35 13.75 18.58 0.55
CA ASN A 35 13.66 19.63 1.57
C ASN A 35 13.62 19.06 2.99
N GLU A 36 14.19 17.88 3.20
CA GLU A 36 14.46 17.31 4.51
C GLU A 36 13.20 17.03 5.35
N ARG A 37 12.09 16.72 4.69
CA ARG A 37 10.82 16.39 5.33
C ARG A 37 10.51 14.92 5.20
N ASN A 38 10.15 14.29 6.31
CA ASN A 38 9.50 13.00 6.29
C ASN A 38 8.07 13.16 5.73
N VAL A 39 7.57 12.13 5.07
CA VAL A 39 6.23 12.12 4.49
C VAL A 39 5.42 10.95 5.03
N VAL A 40 4.14 11.20 5.31
CA VAL A 40 3.17 10.14 5.60
C VAL A 40 2.22 10.04 4.42
N LEU A 41 2.20 8.88 3.78
CA LEU A 41 1.34 8.58 2.65
C LEU A 41 0.14 7.73 3.10
N ILE A 42 -1.02 8.38 3.26
CA ILE A 42 -2.25 7.75 3.74
C ILE A 42 -3.22 7.60 2.58
N SER A 43 -3.59 6.36 2.27
CA SER A 43 -4.68 6.11 1.32
C SER A 43 -5.16 4.66 1.44
N PRO A 44 -6.38 4.34 0.98
CA PRO A 44 -6.85 2.97 0.94
C PRO A 44 -5.88 2.04 0.21
N ARG A 45 -6.00 0.74 0.45
CA ARG A 45 -5.31 -0.27 -0.38
C ARG A 45 -5.74 -0.15 -1.83
N ARG A 46 -4.94 -0.68 -2.75
CA ARG A 46 -5.27 -0.83 -4.19
C ARG A 46 -5.40 0.48 -4.99
N VAL A 47 -4.95 1.63 -4.42
CA VAL A 47 -4.87 2.92 -5.14
C VAL A 47 -3.49 3.27 -5.69
N GLY A 48 -2.48 2.39 -5.47
CA GLY A 48 -1.16 2.53 -6.08
C GLY A 48 -0.07 3.15 -5.21
N LYS A 49 -0.18 3.15 -3.85
CA LYS A 49 0.87 3.66 -2.94
C LYS A 49 2.25 3.08 -3.21
N THR A 50 2.34 1.76 -3.17
CA THR A 50 3.60 1.03 -3.39
C THR A 50 4.19 1.34 -4.77
N GLY A 51 3.35 1.40 -5.81
CA GLY A 51 3.76 1.81 -7.16
C GLY A 51 4.34 3.23 -7.18
N LEU A 52 3.70 4.19 -6.51
CA LEU A 52 4.20 5.56 -6.40
C LEU A 52 5.58 5.62 -5.71
N ILE A 53 5.76 4.90 -4.61
CA ILE A 53 7.04 4.86 -3.88
C ILE A 53 8.15 4.34 -4.80
N HIS A 54 7.92 3.22 -5.48
CA HIS A 54 8.90 2.66 -6.40
C HIS A 54 9.19 3.59 -7.59
N HIS A 55 8.16 4.27 -8.12
CA HIS A 55 8.32 5.25 -9.18
C HIS A 55 9.18 6.44 -8.73
N VAL A 56 8.90 6.99 -7.56
CA VAL A 56 9.72 8.05 -6.95
C VAL A 56 11.17 7.60 -6.77
N PHE A 57 11.39 6.40 -6.25
CA PHE A 57 12.74 5.88 -6.04
C PHE A 57 13.49 5.61 -7.35
N GLU A 58 12.78 5.20 -8.41
CA GLU A 58 13.39 5.10 -9.74
C GLU A 58 13.84 6.48 -10.26
N GLN A 59 12.98 7.51 -10.13
CA GLN A 59 13.30 8.88 -10.52
C GLN A 59 14.48 9.45 -9.71
N VAL A 60 14.48 9.24 -8.40
CA VAL A 60 15.59 9.67 -7.53
C VAL A 60 16.89 9.00 -7.93
N ARG A 61 16.93 7.68 -8.13
CA ARG A 61 18.14 6.95 -8.53
C ARG A 61 18.70 7.41 -9.87
N LYS A 62 17.83 7.81 -10.81
CA LYS A 62 18.24 8.35 -12.11
C LYS A 62 18.87 9.74 -12.01
N ASN A 63 18.32 10.60 -11.15
CA ASN A 63 18.68 12.01 -11.07
C ASN A 63 19.68 12.33 -9.93
N GLU A 64 19.77 11.46 -8.93
CA GLU A 64 20.57 11.63 -7.71
C GLU A 64 21.32 10.34 -7.38
N PRO A 65 22.39 9.98 -8.14
CA PRO A 65 23.07 8.69 -8.03
C PRO A 65 23.72 8.45 -6.66
N ASP A 66 24.00 9.50 -5.92
CA ASP A 66 24.54 9.44 -4.55
C ASP A 66 23.49 9.21 -3.48
N THR A 67 22.21 9.37 -3.80
CA THR A 67 21.11 9.09 -2.87
C THR A 67 20.80 7.59 -2.85
N ARG A 68 20.62 7.06 -1.64
CA ARG A 68 20.20 5.65 -1.43
C ARG A 68 18.71 5.58 -1.12
N CYS A 69 18.01 4.68 -1.79
CA CYS A 69 16.56 4.50 -1.62
C CYS A 69 16.26 3.06 -1.21
N PHE A 70 15.62 2.88 -0.06
CA PHE A 70 15.26 1.60 0.50
C PHE A 70 13.75 1.50 0.69
N TYR A 71 13.18 0.39 0.28
CA TYR A 71 11.78 0.06 0.49
C TYR A 71 11.66 -1.17 1.38
N MET A 72 10.79 -1.10 2.37
CA MET A 72 10.44 -2.24 3.22
C MET A 72 8.93 -2.27 3.50
N ASP A 73 8.32 -3.42 3.30
CA ASP A 73 6.93 -3.72 3.69
C ASP A 73 6.96 -4.51 4.99
N ILE A 74 6.46 -3.90 6.06
CA ILE A 74 6.50 -4.51 7.40
C ILE A 74 5.24 -5.28 7.77
N ASN A 75 4.33 -5.52 6.84
CA ASN A 75 3.08 -6.24 7.08
C ASN A 75 3.28 -7.63 7.70
N ALA A 76 4.35 -8.32 7.35
CA ALA A 76 4.68 -9.65 7.87
C ALA A 76 5.27 -9.65 9.29
N THR A 77 5.73 -8.52 9.78
CA THR A 77 6.37 -8.41 11.11
C THR A 77 5.34 -8.42 12.23
N ARG A 78 5.69 -9.06 13.36
CA ARG A 78 4.77 -9.25 14.48
C ARG A 78 5.26 -8.64 15.81
N ASN A 79 6.51 -8.19 15.84
CA ASN A 79 7.13 -7.60 17.02
C ASN A 79 8.34 -6.75 16.61
N MET A 80 8.88 -6.02 17.58
CA MET A 80 10.02 -5.13 17.39
C MET A 80 11.28 -5.85 16.92
N SER A 81 11.55 -7.07 17.40
CA SER A 81 12.73 -7.84 16.96
C SER A 81 12.69 -8.13 15.46
N GLN A 82 11.53 -8.55 14.94
CA GLN A 82 11.37 -8.81 13.50
C GLN A 82 11.48 -7.52 12.66
N PHE A 83 10.93 -6.42 13.15
CA PHE A 83 11.09 -5.11 12.51
C PHE A 83 12.57 -4.72 12.41
N ILE A 84 13.33 -4.82 13.51
CA ILE A 84 14.75 -4.48 13.57
C ILE A 84 15.57 -5.38 12.62
N GLN A 85 15.30 -6.69 12.62
CA GLN A 85 15.97 -7.63 11.70
C GLN A 85 15.71 -7.27 10.25
N PHE A 86 14.45 -6.91 9.91
CA PHE A 86 14.10 -6.52 8.56
C PHE A 86 14.73 -5.19 8.16
N LEU A 87 14.71 -4.19 9.05
CA LEU A 87 15.40 -2.92 8.82
C LEU A 87 16.91 -3.14 8.60
N ALA A 88 17.56 -3.91 9.46
CA ALA A 88 18.97 -4.23 9.30
C ALA A 88 19.27 -4.88 7.94
N LYS A 89 18.50 -5.92 7.57
CA LYS A 89 18.62 -6.60 6.28
C LYS A 89 18.46 -5.65 5.10
N THR A 90 17.58 -4.65 5.23
CA THR A 90 17.27 -3.70 4.16
C THR A 90 18.37 -2.66 3.98
N VAL A 91 18.96 -2.15 5.08
CA VAL A 91 19.86 -0.99 4.99
C VAL A 91 21.33 -1.32 5.22
N VAL A 92 21.64 -2.30 6.09
CA VAL A 92 23.05 -2.58 6.45
C VAL A 92 23.74 -3.25 5.27
N GLY A 93 24.90 -2.72 4.91
CA GLY A 93 25.69 -3.23 3.77
C GLY A 93 25.20 -2.77 2.40
N GLN A 94 24.08 -2.04 2.32
CA GLN A 94 23.56 -1.52 1.05
C GLN A 94 23.71 0.01 0.92
N VAL A 95 24.04 0.69 1.99
CA VAL A 95 24.29 2.13 2.01
C VAL A 95 25.64 2.46 1.34
N ASP A 96 26.67 1.70 1.67
CA ASP A 96 28.01 1.88 1.12
C ASP A 96 28.23 0.93 -0.08
N THR A 97 29.12 1.34 -1.00
CA THR A 97 29.57 0.45 -2.07
C THR A 97 30.36 -0.71 -1.46
N PHE A 98 30.04 -1.95 -1.84
CA PHE A 98 30.69 -3.13 -1.29
C PHE A 98 32.20 -3.09 -1.51
N SER A 99 32.91 -2.77 -0.45
CA SER A 99 34.36 -2.91 -0.36
C SER A 99 34.71 -3.77 0.86
N GLN A 100 35.91 -4.37 0.88
CA GLN A 100 36.39 -5.08 2.06
C GLN A 100 36.45 -4.16 3.30
N ALA A 101 36.68 -2.86 3.11
CA ALA A 101 36.67 -1.86 4.17
C ALA A 101 35.25 -1.65 4.71
N ALA A 102 34.24 -1.57 3.85
CA ALA A 102 32.83 -1.47 4.26
C ALA A 102 32.39 -2.72 5.05
N LEU A 103 32.73 -3.92 4.57
CA LEU A 103 32.46 -5.17 5.28
C LEU A 103 33.11 -5.22 6.67
N ARG A 104 34.37 -4.79 6.81
CA ARG A 104 35.06 -4.72 8.11
C ARG A 104 34.36 -3.72 9.04
N LYS A 105 33.99 -2.54 8.54
CA LYS A 105 33.25 -1.53 9.31
C LYS A 105 31.93 -2.07 9.82
N ILE A 106 31.13 -2.72 8.96
CA ILE A 106 29.87 -3.35 9.31
C ILE A 106 30.05 -4.45 10.34
N THR A 107 31.02 -5.37 10.10
CA THR A 107 31.27 -6.49 11.01
C THR A 107 31.77 -6.02 12.37
N SER A 108 32.60 -4.98 12.44
CA SER A 108 33.03 -4.40 13.72
C SER A 108 31.89 -3.69 14.44
N PHE A 109 31.02 -3.00 13.70
CA PHE A 109 29.87 -2.27 14.27
C PHE A 109 28.82 -3.22 14.86
N PHE A 110 28.59 -4.35 14.19
CA PHE A 110 27.62 -5.36 14.60
C PHE A 110 28.24 -6.62 15.21
N SER A 111 29.50 -6.57 15.67
CA SER A 111 30.22 -7.74 16.20
C SER A 111 29.50 -8.46 17.34
N SER A 112 28.80 -7.71 18.22
CA SER A 112 28.03 -8.26 19.35
C SER A 112 26.72 -8.97 18.93
N TYR A 113 26.29 -8.87 17.66
CA TYR A 113 25.02 -9.42 17.15
C TYR A 113 25.17 -10.67 16.30
N ARG A 114 26.36 -11.27 16.24
CA ARG A 114 26.67 -12.42 15.38
C ARG A 114 26.14 -12.22 13.95
N PRO A 115 26.66 -11.22 13.23
CA PRO A 115 26.19 -10.94 11.89
C PRO A 115 26.44 -12.13 10.98
N THR A 116 25.45 -12.47 10.17
CA THR A 116 25.58 -13.47 9.11
C THR A 116 25.59 -12.74 7.78
N VAL A 117 26.62 -12.98 6.98
CA VAL A 117 26.65 -12.53 5.58
C VAL A 117 26.31 -13.74 4.72
N SER A 118 25.22 -13.64 3.99
CA SER A 118 24.84 -14.61 2.96
C SER A 118 24.87 -13.93 1.59
N PHE A 119 24.93 -14.71 0.53
CA PHE A 119 24.86 -14.17 -0.82
C PHE A 119 23.54 -14.61 -1.43
N ASP A 120 22.87 -13.69 -2.08
CA ASP A 120 21.65 -13.99 -2.84
C ASP A 120 22.02 -14.92 -4.02
N GLU A 121 21.37 -16.06 -4.12
CA GLU A 121 21.70 -17.11 -5.09
C GLU A 121 21.48 -16.67 -6.54
N LEU A 122 20.58 -15.70 -6.78
CA LEU A 122 20.24 -15.24 -8.13
C LEU A 122 21.08 -14.04 -8.58
N THR A 123 21.38 -13.13 -7.65
CA THR A 123 22.08 -11.87 -7.97
C THR A 123 23.54 -11.86 -7.54
N GLY A 124 23.97 -12.82 -6.72
CA GLY A 124 25.30 -12.84 -6.10
C GLY A 124 25.52 -11.70 -5.10
N SER A 125 24.49 -10.90 -4.83
CA SER A 125 24.57 -9.74 -3.93
C SER A 125 24.65 -10.22 -2.49
N PRO A 126 25.59 -9.68 -1.68
CA PRO A 126 25.67 -10.05 -0.28
C PRO A 126 24.47 -9.48 0.48
N THR A 127 23.89 -10.32 1.32
CA THR A 127 22.79 -9.98 2.23
C THR A 127 23.31 -10.07 3.66
N PHE A 128 23.08 -9.02 4.41
CA PHE A 128 23.43 -8.94 5.82
C PHE A 128 22.23 -9.27 6.69
N SER A 129 22.40 -10.11 7.69
CA SER A 129 21.36 -10.38 8.68
C SER A 129 21.95 -10.39 10.10
N ILE A 130 21.15 -9.96 11.06
CA ILE A 130 21.46 -10.00 12.49
C ILE A 130 20.36 -10.75 13.23
N THR A 131 20.75 -11.45 14.29
CA THR A 131 19.78 -12.00 15.23
C THR A 131 19.57 -11.01 16.36
N VAL A 132 18.32 -10.58 16.57
CA VAL A 132 17.97 -9.63 17.63
C VAL A 132 17.27 -10.37 18.76
N ALA A 133 17.94 -10.46 19.91
CA ALA A 133 17.34 -10.98 21.12
C ALA A 133 16.36 -9.94 21.73
N SER A 134 15.33 -10.42 22.42
CA SER A 134 14.26 -9.56 22.94
C SER A 134 14.74 -8.55 23.98
N ASP A 135 15.80 -8.87 24.71
CA ASP A 135 16.44 -8.02 25.71
C ASP A 135 17.40 -6.97 25.12
N ARG A 136 17.70 -7.05 23.81
CA ARG A 136 18.64 -6.14 23.12
C ARG A 136 18.01 -5.37 21.96
N GLN A 137 16.71 -5.28 21.90
CA GLN A 137 15.99 -4.61 20.83
C GLN A 137 16.39 -3.13 20.70
N GLU A 138 16.40 -2.40 21.79
CA GLU A 138 16.74 -0.97 21.80
C GLU A 138 18.19 -0.72 21.40
N GLU A 139 19.13 -1.50 21.92
CA GLU A 139 20.54 -1.42 21.57
C GLU A 139 20.77 -1.73 20.08
N SER A 140 20.11 -2.75 19.56
CA SER A 140 20.18 -3.13 18.13
C SER A 140 19.66 -2.02 17.22
N LEU A 141 18.52 -1.43 17.58
CA LEU A 141 17.93 -0.32 16.84
C LEU A 141 18.84 0.91 16.87
N LYS A 142 19.39 1.25 18.05
CA LYS A 142 20.34 2.33 18.20
C LYS A 142 21.55 2.16 17.27
N HIS A 143 22.16 1.00 17.22
CA HIS A 143 23.31 0.72 16.36
C HIS A 143 22.95 0.85 14.87
N ILE A 144 21.78 0.39 14.42
CA ILE A 144 21.37 0.57 13.03
C ILE A 144 21.23 2.06 12.69
N PHE A 145 20.61 2.85 13.56
CA PHE A 145 20.44 4.29 13.32
C PHE A 145 21.76 5.04 13.41
N GLU A 146 22.69 4.66 14.29
CA GLU A 146 24.05 5.21 14.34
C GLU A 146 24.84 4.87 13.06
N TYR A 147 24.72 3.65 12.53
CA TYR A 147 25.30 3.27 11.24
C TYR A 147 24.78 4.14 10.10
N LEU A 148 23.45 4.35 10.02
CA LEU A 148 22.84 5.21 9.02
C LEU A 148 23.30 6.66 9.16
N LYS A 149 23.38 7.19 10.39
CA LYS A 149 23.82 8.55 10.70
C LYS A 149 25.28 8.83 10.30
N GLN A 150 26.14 7.80 10.34
CA GLN A 150 27.55 7.93 9.99
C GLN A 150 27.80 7.87 8.48
N SER A 151 26.78 7.61 7.67
CA SER A 151 26.88 7.63 6.21
C SER A 151 26.98 9.06 5.71
N ASP A 152 27.84 9.28 4.71
CA ASP A 152 27.91 10.55 3.94
C ASP A 152 26.83 10.64 2.86
N LYS A 153 26.05 9.57 2.68
CA LYS A 153 24.98 9.50 1.67
C LYS A 153 23.68 10.05 2.21
N ARG A 154 22.90 10.68 1.32
CA ARG A 154 21.48 10.94 1.56
C ARG A 154 20.70 9.64 1.41
N ILE A 155 19.82 9.39 2.36
CA ILE A 155 19.12 8.10 2.45
C ILE A 155 17.62 8.35 2.52
N TYR A 156 16.85 7.69 1.67
CA TYR A 156 15.40 7.66 1.72
C TYR A 156 14.92 6.25 2.04
N ILE A 157 14.11 6.12 3.09
CA ILE A 157 13.56 4.84 3.54
C ILE A 157 12.06 4.91 3.50
N ALA A 158 11.42 4.09 2.66
CA ALA A 158 9.99 3.89 2.67
C ALA A 158 9.64 2.67 3.50
N ILE A 159 8.78 2.87 4.50
CA ILE A 159 8.23 1.82 5.33
C ILE A 159 6.75 1.71 4.99
N ASP A 160 6.39 0.68 4.23
CA ASP A 160 5.01 0.39 3.85
C ASP A 160 4.30 -0.43 4.93
N GLU A 161 2.98 -0.25 5.04
CA GLU A 161 2.11 -0.80 6.08
C GLU A 161 2.56 -0.41 7.50
N PHE A 162 3.03 0.84 7.66
CA PHE A 162 3.63 1.35 8.90
C PHE A 162 2.72 1.23 10.12
N GLN A 163 1.40 1.24 9.96
CA GLN A 163 0.46 1.00 11.06
C GLN A 163 0.67 -0.36 11.76
N GLN A 164 1.40 -1.29 11.15
CA GLN A 164 1.72 -2.59 11.74
C GLN A 164 2.47 -2.47 13.07
N ILE A 165 3.26 -1.40 13.27
CA ILE A 165 3.96 -1.19 14.55
C ILE A 165 3.02 -0.96 15.74
N ALA A 166 1.78 -0.50 15.49
CA ALA A 166 0.77 -0.33 16.54
C ALA A 166 0.19 -1.66 17.06
N GLU A 167 0.39 -2.75 16.31
CA GLU A 167 -0.03 -4.10 16.67
C GLU A 167 1.05 -4.89 17.42
N TYR A 168 2.24 -4.32 17.60
CA TYR A 168 3.32 -4.99 18.30
C TYR A 168 3.03 -5.10 19.81
N PRO A 169 3.43 -6.21 20.44
CA PRO A 169 3.21 -6.43 21.87
C PRO A 169 4.04 -5.48 22.76
N GLU A 170 5.15 -4.95 22.23
CA GLU A 170 6.04 -4.06 22.96
C GLU A 170 5.43 -2.66 23.10
N LYS A 171 5.32 -2.18 24.35
CA LYS A 171 4.83 -0.83 24.63
C LYS A 171 5.88 0.21 24.28
N GLY A 172 5.42 1.34 23.72
CA GLY A 172 6.30 2.48 23.43
C GLY A 172 7.11 2.37 22.15
N THR A 173 6.83 1.41 21.26
CA THR A 173 7.49 1.24 19.95
C THR A 173 7.52 2.53 19.15
N GLU A 174 6.40 3.25 19.07
CA GLU A 174 6.34 4.53 18.36
C GLU A 174 7.26 5.59 18.96
N ALA A 175 7.27 5.70 20.30
CA ALA A 175 8.11 6.68 21.00
C ALA A 175 9.60 6.37 20.78
N LEU A 176 9.96 5.10 20.85
CA LEU A 176 11.33 4.65 20.63
C LEU A 176 11.78 4.94 19.20
N LEU A 177 11.01 4.57 18.20
CA LEU A 177 11.34 4.88 16.79
C LEU A 177 11.43 6.39 16.56
N ARG A 178 10.48 7.16 17.08
CA ARG A 178 10.48 8.63 16.95
C ARG A 178 11.71 9.26 17.58
N SER A 179 12.17 8.76 18.73
CA SER A 179 13.34 9.30 19.43
C SER A 179 14.63 9.20 18.62
N TYR A 180 14.77 8.17 17.77
CA TYR A 180 15.92 8.01 16.88
C TYR A 180 15.75 8.76 15.56
N ILE A 181 14.60 8.64 14.91
CA ILE A 181 14.33 9.19 13.58
C ILE A 181 14.54 10.71 13.55
N GLN A 182 14.14 11.43 14.60
CA GLN A 182 14.23 12.89 14.65
C GLN A 182 15.66 13.44 14.67
N PHE A 183 16.65 12.63 14.97
CA PHE A 183 18.06 13.05 15.07
C PHE A 183 18.94 12.55 13.91
N LEU A 184 18.33 12.04 12.85
CA LEU A 184 19.04 11.61 11.65
C LEU A 184 19.15 12.80 10.67
N PRO A 185 20.35 13.34 10.42
CA PRO A 185 20.51 14.51 9.56
C PRO A 185 20.48 14.19 8.06
N ASN A 186 20.63 12.91 7.70
CA ASN A 186 20.85 12.44 6.33
C ASN A 186 19.83 11.38 5.90
N VAL A 187 18.86 11.03 6.76
CA VAL A 187 17.85 9.98 6.48
C VAL A 187 16.45 10.55 6.55
N TYR A 188 15.67 10.37 5.50
CA TYR A 188 14.29 10.86 5.41
C TYR A 188 13.36 9.70 5.07
N PHE A 189 12.18 9.72 5.70
CA PHE A 189 11.26 8.59 5.68
C PHE A 189 9.99 8.89 4.89
N ILE A 190 9.49 7.84 4.22
CA ILE A 190 8.13 7.76 3.71
C ILE A 190 7.42 6.69 4.55
N PHE A 191 6.50 7.10 5.41
CA PHE A 191 5.63 6.20 6.16
C PHE A 191 4.35 5.98 5.35
N ALA A 192 4.20 4.83 4.74
CA ALA A 192 3.01 4.50 3.99
C ALA A 192 2.11 3.54 4.76
N GLY A 193 0.80 3.69 4.64
CA GLY A 193 -0.14 2.80 5.30
C GLY A 193 -1.51 2.79 4.64
N SER A 194 -2.18 1.66 4.74
CA SER A 194 -3.49 1.42 4.16
C SER A 194 -4.64 1.60 5.16
N SER A 195 -4.37 1.48 6.45
CA SER A 195 -5.34 1.77 7.51
C SER A 195 -5.41 3.27 7.78
N GLN A 196 -6.30 3.97 7.06
CA GLN A 196 -6.46 5.42 7.18
C GLN A 196 -6.70 5.87 8.63
N HIS A 197 -7.52 5.11 9.38
CA HIS A 197 -7.83 5.43 10.78
C HIS A 197 -6.56 5.35 11.65
N LEU A 198 -5.84 4.23 11.62
CA LEU A 198 -4.62 4.04 12.44
C LEU A 198 -3.53 5.03 12.05
N MET A 199 -3.28 5.22 10.75
CA MET A 199 -2.29 6.20 10.29
C MET A 199 -2.66 7.63 10.70
N SER A 200 -3.94 8.01 10.58
CA SER A 200 -4.40 9.33 11.05
C SER A 200 -4.26 9.46 12.58
N GLU A 201 -4.58 8.43 13.33
CA GLU A 201 -4.38 8.42 14.78
C GLU A 201 -2.90 8.63 15.13
N MET A 202 -1.99 7.88 14.51
CA MET A 202 -0.55 7.92 14.79
C MET A 202 0.08 9.29 14.48
N PHE A 203 -0.31 9.92 13.37
CA PHE A 203 0.38 11.13 12.88
C PHE A 203 -0.38 12.43 13.10
N LEU A 204 -1.70 12.40 13.35
CA LEU A 204 -2.54 13.58 13.53
C LEU A 204 -3.05 13.77 14.97
N SER A 205 -2.98 12.75 15.81
CA SER A 205 -3.38 12.87 17.21
C SER A 205 -2.26 13.43 18.08
N ALA A 206 -2.53 14.54 18.80
CA ALA A 206 -1.57 15.16 19.72
C ALA A 206 -1.11 14.25 20.87
N LYS A 207 -1.79 13.11 21.09
CA LYS A 207 -1.43 12.13 22.11
C LYS A 207 -0.41 11.09 21.63
N ARG A 208 -0.05 11.09 20.34
CA ARG A 208 0.82 10.08 19.74
C ARG A 208 2.22 10.63 19.48
N PRO A 209 3.27 9.79 19.59
CA PRO A 209 4.66 10.22 19.43
C PRO A 209 4.97 10.86 18.06
N PHE A 210 4.36 10.36 16.98
CA PHE A 210 4.57 10.88 15.63
C PHE A 210 3.74 12.12 15.26
N TYR A 211 3.01 12.69 16.23
CA TYR A 211 2.23 13.91 15.98
C TYR A 211 3.08 15.02 15.34
N GLN A 212 2.61 15.57 14.22
CA GLN A 212 3.26 16.65 13.46
C GLN A 212 4.75 16.40 13.08
N SER A 213 5.15 15.13 13.00
CA SER A 213 6.55 14.78 12.67
C SER A 213 6.83 14.65 11.18
N SER A 214 5.80 14.72 10.35
CA SER A 214 5.89 14.44 8.92
C SER A 214 4.84 15.21 8.13
N GLN A 215 5.13 15.47 6.86
CA GLN A 215 4.17 16.04 5.93
C GLN A 215 3.11 14.99 5.57
N ILE A 216 1.84 15.32 5.79
CA ILE A 216 0.74 14.42 5.41
C ILE A 216 0.46 14.55 3.93
N MET A 217 0.36 13.42 3.26
CA MET A 217 0.01 13.29 1.87
C MET A 217 -1.05 12.20 1.70
N SER A 218 -2.18 12.55 1.10
CA SER A 218 -3.18 11.57 0.66
C SER A 218 -3.00 11.29 -0.82
N LEU A 219 -3.26 10.05 -1.22
CA LEU A 219 -3.21 9.65 -2.62
C LEU A 219 -4.64 9.60 -3.16
N PRO A 220 -5.06 10.56 -4.00
CA PRO A 220 -6.38 10.56 -4.63
C PRO A 220 -6.50 9.44 -5.67
N LEU A 221 -7.69 9.25 -6.21
CA LEU A 221 -7.87 8.43 -7.41
C LEU A 221 -7.13 9.08 -8.59
N ILE A 222 -6.73 8.29 -9.56
CA ILE A 222 -6.24 8.80 -10.84
C ILE A 222 -7.42 9.46 -11.56
N ASP A 223 -7.21 10.65 -12.12
CA ASP A 223 -8.23 11.31 -12.93
C ASP A 223 -8.68 10.41 -14.08
N VAL A 224 -9.98 10.35 -14.34
CA VAL A 224 -10.54 9.45 -15.34
C VAL A 224 -10.01 9.73 -16.75
N GLY A 225 -9.82 11.01 -17.12
CA GLY A 225 -9.31 11.39 -18.43
C GLY A 225 -7.82 11.05 -18.58
N GLU A 226 -7.01 11.29 -17.57
CA GLU A 226 -5.59 10.89 -17.57
C GLU A 226 -5.44 9.36 -17.66
N TYR A 227 -6.32 8.63 -16.97
CA TYR A 227 -6.30 7.17 -17.01
C TYR A 227 -6.74 6.63 -18.36
N GLU A 228 -7.74 7.25 -18.97
CA GLU A 228 -8.21 6.93 -20.32
C GLU A 228 -7.12 7.13 -21.37
N VAL A 229 -6.41 8.27 -21.33
CA VAL A 229 -5.26 8.54 -22.21
C VAL A 229 -4.18 7.46 -22.06
N PHE A 230 -3.88 7.06 -20.82
CA PHE A 230 -2.93 5.98 -20.55
C PHE A 230 -3.41 4.64 -21.13
N ALA A 231 -4.67 4.28 -20.91
CA ALA A 231 -5.23 3.02 -21.40
C ALA A 231 -5.25 2.98 -22.94
N ASN A 232 -5.76 4.04 -23.57
CA ASN A 232 -5.84 4.17 -25.02
C ASN A 232 -4.48 4.10 -25.71
N ARG A 233 -3.41 4.63 -25.10
CA ARG A 233 -2.05 4.51 -25.63
C ARG A 233 -1.65 3.05 -25.84
N TRP A 234 -1.96 2.18 -24.89
CA TRP A 234 -1.57 0.77 -24.93
C TRP A 234 -2.53 -0.08 -25.78
N LEU A 235 -3.84 0.17 -25.69
CA LEU A 235 -4.84 -0.53 -26.47
C LEU A 235 -4.64 -0.32 -27.97
N LYS A 236 -4.42 0.93 -28.41
CA LYS A 236 -4.15 1.28 -29.80
C LYS A 236 -2.89 0.60 -30.38
N GLN A 237 -1.86 0.35 -29.55
CA GLN A 237 -0.67 -0.38 -30.02
C GLN A 237 -0.99 -1.84 -30.40
N LYS A 238 -2.04 -2.41 -29.83
CA LYS A 238 -2.54 -3.75 -30.16
C LYS A 238 -3.68 -3.74 -31.19
N GLY A 239 -4.10 -2.55 -31.64
CA GLY A 239 -5.23 -2.38 -32.54
C GLY A 239 -6.59 -2.56 -31.89
N ILE A 240 -6.68 -2.38 -30.55
CA ILE A 240 -7.93 -2.47 -29.80
C ILE A 240 -8.50 -1.07 -29.61
N GLU A 241 -9.79 -0.91 -29.83
CA GLU A 241 -10.50 0.34 -29.62
C GLU A 241 -11.40 0.27 -28.38
N ILE A 242 -11.53 1.38 -27.68
CA ILE A 242 -12.47 1.62 -26.58
C ILE A 242 -13.00 3.03 -26.67
N SER A 243 -14.32 3.20 -26.50
CA SER A 243 -14.92 4.53 -26.43
C SER A 243 -14.73 5.18 -25.06
N ASP A 244 -14.78 6.53 -25.00
CA ASP A 244 -14.73 7.30 -23.74
C ASP A 244 -15.84 6.86 -22.77
N SER A 245 -17.03 6.55 -23.30
CA SER A 245 -18.16 6.07 -22.49
C SER A 245 -17.93 4.69 -21.90
N ASP A 246 -17.27 3.79 -22.64
CA ASP A 246 -16.98 2.43 -22.19
C ASP A 246 -15.82 2.44 -21.18
N PHE A 247 -14.78 3.26 -21.39
CA PHE A 247 -13.73 3.44 -20.39
C PHE A 247 -14.30 4.02 -19.09
N ARG A 248 -15.14 5.05 -19.16
CA ARG A 248 -15.80 5.63 -18.00
C ARG A 248 -16.69 4.60 -17.29
N TYR A 249 -17.37 3.73 -18.03
CA TYR A 249 -18.13 2.64 -17.45
C TYR A 249 -17.26 1.68 -16.64
N ILE A 250 -16.07 1.30 -17.13
CA ILE A 250 -15.10 0.50 -16.37
C ILE A 250 -14.70 1.24 -15.07
N TYR A 251 -14.35 2.51 -15.20
CA TYR A 251 -13.88 3.34 -14.09
C TYR A 251 -14.96 3.44 -12.98
N ASP A 252 -16.20 3.78 -13.36
CA ASP A 252 -17.31 3.94 -12.42
C ASP A 252 -17.76 2.62 -11.78
N LEU A 253 -17.63 1.50 -12.50
CA LEU A 253 -18.01 0.17 -12.01
C LEU A 253 -17.23 -0.23 -10.75
N VAL A 254 -15.98 0.22 -10.65
CA VAL A 254 -15.06 -0.09 -9.55
C VAL A 254 -14.64 1.14 -8.74
N ASP A 255 -15.45 2.23 -8.81
CA ASP A 255 -15.22 3.50 -8.11
C ASP A 255 -13.81 4.08 -8.35
N GLY A 256 -13.25 3.91 -9.55
CA GLY A 256 -11.95 4.43 -9.97
C GLY A 256 -10.74 3.82 -9.24
N GLN A 257 -10.92 2.76 -8.47
CA GLN A 257 -9.83 2.15 -7.72
C GLN A 257 -8.81 1.49 -8.66
N THR A 258 -7.60 2.01 -8.65
CA THR A 258 -6.54 1.72 -9.62
C THR A 258 -6.33 0.24 -9.91
N TRP A 259 -6.24 -0.59 -8.88
CA TRP A 259 -5.98 -2.03 -9.05
C TRP A 259 -7.10 -2.74 -9.81
N TYR A 260 -8.37 -2.39 -9.54
CA TYR A 260 -9.51 -3.02 -10.23
C TYR A 260 -9.62 -2.55 -11.68
N VAL A 261 -9.38 -1.26 -11.94
CA VAL A 261 -9.32 -0.74 -13.32
C VAL A 261 -8.21 -1.46 -14.08
N GLN A 262 -7.00 -1.60 -13.51
CA GLN A 262 -5.90 -2.34 -14.11
C GLN A 262 -6.26 -3.81 -14.34
N CYS A 263 -6.93 -4.45 -13.40
CA CYS A 263 -7.34 -5.86 -13.51
C CYS A 263 -8.30 -6.07 -14.69
N ILE A 264 -9.29 -5.20 -14.84
CA ILE A 264 -10.25 -5.27 -15.96
C ILE A 264 -9.53 -4.99 -17.28
N LEU A 265 -8.74 -3.92 -17.37
CA LEU A 265 -7.98 -3.59 -18.58
C LEU A 265 -6.98 -4.66 -18.98
N ASN A 266 -6.33 -5.32 -18.01
CA ASN A 266 -5.42 -6.42 -18.26
C ASN A 266 -6.11 -7.58 -18.98
N ARG A 267 -7.29 -7.97 -18.51
CA ARG A 267 -8.09 -9.05 -19.12
C ARG A 267 -8.70 -8.65 -20.46
N LEU A 268 -9.14 -7.41 -20.62
CA LEU A 268 -9.62 -6.89 -21.89
C LEU A 268 -8.50 -6.85 -22.93
N TYR A 269 -7.30 -6.44 -22.53
CA TYR A 269 -6.12 -6.46 -23.39
C TYR A 269 -5.73 -7.89 -23.80
N GLU A 270 -5.80 -8.86 -22.87
CA GLU A 270 -5.57 -10.28 -23.15
C GLU A 270 -6.56 -10.83 -24.18
N ASN A 271 -7.85 -10.51 -24.02
CA ASN A 271 -8.93 -10.94 -24.93
C ASN A 271 -8.71 -10.47 -26.37
N GLY A 272 -8.19 -9.27 -26.58
CA GLY A 272 -7.73 -8.79 -27.90
C GLY A 272 -8.83 -8.32 -28.84
N GLU A 273 -10.08 -8.25 -28.38
CA GLU A 273 -11.23 -7.72 -29.11
C GLU A 273 -11.44 -6.24 -28.80
N ASP A 274 -12.16 -5.52 -29.69
CA ASP A 274 -12.64 -4.17 -29.42
C ASP A 274 -13.53 -4.17 -28.17
N ILE A 275 -13.40 -3.09 -27.39
CA ILE A 275 -13.99 -3.02 -26.08
C ILE A 275 -15.30 -2.24 -26.16
N ASP A 276 -16.40 -2.96 -26.06
CA ASP A 276 -17.74 -2.44 -25.85
C ASP A 276 -18.27 -2.82 -24.45
N LYS A 277 -19.42 -2.29 -24.11
CA LYS A 277 -20.07 -2.56 -22.81
C LYS A 277 -20.37 -4.05 -22.61
N GLN A 278 -20.70 -4.81 -23.64
CA GLN A 278 -21.00 -6.24 -23.53
C GLN A 278 -19.73 -7.03 -23.21
N THR A 279 -18.64 -6.72 -23.90
CA THR A 279 -17.31 -7.30 -23.64
C THR A 279 -16.84 -6.98 -22.23
N ILE A 280 -17.02 -5.73 -21.74
CA ILE A 280 -16.67 -5.36 -20.35
C ILE A 280 -17.47 -6.20 -19.36
N VAL A 281 -18.78 -6.29 -19.51
CA VAL A 281 -19.65 -7.07 -18.61
C VAL A 281 -19.22 -8.53 -18.59
N ARG A 282 -19.01 -9.17 -19.76
CA ARG A 282 -18.55 -10.55 -19.88
C ARG A 282 -17.23 -10.80 -19.15
N ILE A 283 -16.26 -9.91 -19.32
CA ILE A 283 -14.93 -10.02 -18.66
C ILE A 283 -15.04 -9.85 -17.14
N VAL A 284 -15.83 -8.90 -16.69
CA VAL A 284 -16.03 -8.65 -15.24
C VAL A 284 -16.77 -9.84 -14.60
N GLU A 285 -17.82 -10.35 -15.23
CA GLU A 285 -18.55 -11.53 -14.76
C GLU A 285 -17.65 -12.76 -14.70
N GLY A 286 -16.85 -13.01 -15.73
CA GLY A 286 -15.86 -14.08 -15.72
C GLY A 286 -14.87 -13.95 -14.56
N THR A 287 -14.38 -12.73 -14.32
CA THR A 287 -13.45 -12.44 -13.20
C THR A 287 -14.10 -12.68 -11.83
N ILE A 288 -15.38 -12.36 -11.68
CA ILE A 288 -16.14 -12.56 -10.46
C ILE A 288 -16.41 -14.06 -10.24
N ASN A 289 -16.79 -14.78 -11.28
CA ASN A 289 -17.07 -16.21 -11.20
C ASN A 289 -15.81 -17.04 -10.80
N GLU A 290 -14.63 -16.64 -11.26
CA GLU A 290 -13.35 -17.24 -10.81
C GLU A 290 -13.11 -17.10 -9.30
N GLN A 291 -13.72 -16.11 -8.65
CA GLN A 291 -13.56 -15.81 -7.22
C GLN A 291 -14.78 -16.21 -6.39
N GLU A 292 -15.79 -16.82 -6.99
CA GLU A 292 -17.08 -17.08 -6.35
C GLU A 292 -16.96 -17.94 -5.09
N ASP A 293 -16.16 -19.02 -5.11
CA ASP A 293 -15.93 -19.86 -3.94
C ASP A 293 -15.33 -19.07 -2.76
N ALA A 294 -14.43 -18.13 -3.04
CA ALA A 294 -13.86 -17.26 -2.03
C ALA A 294 -14.94 -16.32 -1.45
N PHE A 295 -15.80 -15.76 -2.29
CA PHE A 295 -16.89 -14.87 -1.87
C PHE A 295 -17.94 -15.61 -1.03
N ILE A 296 -18.30 -16.83 -1.40
CA ILE A 296 -19.16 -17.71 -0.60
C ILE A 296 -18.54 -17.95 0.79
N ASN A 297 -17.23 -18.26 0.83
CA ASN A 297 -16.52 -18.46 2.11
C ASN A 297 -16.45 -17.19 2.95
N TYR A 298 -16.31 -16.00 2.33
CA TYR A 298 -16.42 -14.73 3.03
C TYR A 298 -17.80 -14.60 3.71
N CYS A 299 -18.88 -14.84 2.97
CA CYS A 299 -20.25 -14.79 3.52
C CYS A 299 -20.45 -15.78 4.67
N LYS A 300 -19.98 -17.02 4.53
CA LYS A 300 -20.07 -18.04 5.60
C LYS A 300 -19.31 -17.65 6.87
N SER A 301 -18.28 -16.83 6.76
CA SER A 301 -17.49 -16.35 7.89
C SER A 301 -18.12 -15.19 8.66
N LEU A 302 -19.20 -14.61 8.14
CA LEU A 302 -19.91 -13.47 8.73
C LEU A 302 -21.07 -13.95 9.59
N SER A 303 -21.34 -13.22 10.68
CA SER A 303 -22.61 -13.39 11.40
C SER A 303 -23.78 -12.83 10.57
N ASN A 304 -25.02 -13.26 10.88
CA ASN A 304 -26.21 -12.80 10.16
C ASN A 304 -26.31 -11.26 10.08
N ASN A 305 -26.00 -10.54 11.18
CA ASN A 305 -26.03 -9.08 11.20
C ASN A 305 -24.94 -8.46 10.34
N GLN A 306 -23.75 -9.07 10.30
CA GLN A 306 -22.64 -8.63 9.45
C GLN A 306 -22.95 -8.86 7.98
N ALA A 307 -23.47 -10.05 7.63
CA ALA A 307 -23.86 -10.38 6.26
C ALA A 307 -24.98 -9.44 5.76
N ALA A 308 -26.02 -9.23 6.55
CA ALA A 308 -27.10 -8.28 6.21
C ALA A 308 -26.56 -6.85 5.98
N LEU A 309 -25.66 -6.39 6.83
CA LEU A 309 -25.08 -5.05 6.72
C LEU A 309 -24.18 -4.91 5.49
N VAL A 310 -23.31 -5.87 5.20
CA VAL A 310 -22.41 -5.78 4.04
C VAL A 310 -23.19 -5.84 2.72
N VAL A 311 -24.25 -6.64 2.64
CA VAL A 311 -25.17 -6.70 1.49
C VAL A 311 -25.87 -5.34 1.31
N ALA A 312 -26.40 -4.76 2.40
CA ALA A 312 -27.08 -3.47 2.34
C ALA A 312 -26.13 -2.34 1.85
N ILE A 313 -24.87 -2.34 2.31
CA ILE A 313 -23.85 -1.38 1.86
C ILE A 313 -23.52 -1.62 0.37
N ALA A 314 -23.39 -2.88 -0.08
CA ALA A 314 -23.15 -3.21 -1.46
C ALA A 314 -24.25 -2.71 -2.41
N LYS A 315 -25.52 -2.88 -2.03
CA LYS A 315 -26.70 -2.43 -2.81
C LYS A 315 -26.75 -0.92 -2.98
N GLU A 316 -26.32 -0.15 -1.99
CA GLU A 316 -26.25 1.33 -2.08
C GLU A 316 -24.97 1.82 -2.81
N LYS A 317 -24.05 0.96 -3.19
CA LYS A 317 -22.73 1.34 -3.72
C LYS A 317 -21.96 2.29 -2.80
N GLY A 318 -22.27 2.25 -1.49
CA GLY A 318 -21.67 3.08 -0.45
C GLY A 318 -22.69 3.94 0.28
N VAL A 319 -22.52 4.06 1.59
CA VAL A 319 -23.48 4.68 2.52
C VAL A 319 -22.77 5.71 3.39
N ALA A 320 -23.28 6.94 3.40
CA ALA A 320 -22.73 8.00 4.27
C ALA A 320 -22.99 7.73 5.75
N SER A 321 -24.17 7.15 6.08
CA SER A 321 -24.52 6.82 7.46
C SER A 321 -25.33 5.53 7.53
N VAL A 322 -24.70 4.44 7.92
CA VAL A 322 -25.35 3.13 8.13
C VAL A 322 -26.25 3.10 9.36
N LEU A 323 -26.12 4.06 10.27
CA LEU A 323 -26.94 4.17 11.48
C LEU A 323 -28.18 5.04 11.27
N SER A 324 -28.39 5.59 10.06
CA SER A 324 -29.59 6.37 9.78
C SER A 324 -30.84 5.49 9.82
N GLN A 325 -31.94 6.00 10.42
CA GLN A 325 -33.21 5.27 10.50
C GLN A 325 -33.75 4.89 9.11
N LYS A 326 -33.50 5.74 8.10
CA LYS A 326 -33.88 5.47 6.70
C LYS A 326 -33.23 4.24 6.18
N PHE A 327 -31.89 4.10 6.37
CA PHE A 327 -31.11 2.95 5.91
C PHE A 327 -31.48 1.68 6.66
N ILE A 328 -31.56 1.74 8.00
CA ILE A 328 -31.93 0.59 8.84
C ILE A 328 -33.29 0.03 8.45
N ARG A 329 -34.33 0.90 8.28
CA ARG A 329 -35.65 0.49 7.86
C ARG A 329 -35.67 -0.08 6.43
N LYS A 330 -34.99 0.57 5.49
CA LYS A 330 -34.94 0.13 4.07
C LYS A 330 -34.46 -1.31 3.95
N TYR A 331 -33.43 -1.68 4.70
CA TYR A 331 -32.81 -3.01 4.63
C TYR A 331 -33.25 -3.95 5.76
N ARG A 332 -34.23 -3.55 6.58
CA ARG A 332 -34.74 -4.34 7.72
C ARG A 332 -33.62 -4.80 8.64
N LEU A 333 -32.63 -3.93 8.86
CA LEU A 333 -31.49 -4.20 9.73
C LEU A 333 -31.93 -4.18 11.19
N PRO A 334 -31.17 -4.86 12.10
CA PRO A 334 -31.47 -4.83 13.52
C PRO A 334 -31.30 -3.43 14.13
N ALA A 335 -31.47 -3.31 15.44
CA ALA A 335 -31.31 -2.04 16.17
C ALA A 335 -29.94 -1.38 15.87
N ALA A 336 -29.89 -0.05 15.93
CA ALA A 336 -28.70 0.75 15.61
C ALA A 336 -27.45 0.31 16.39
N SER A 337 -27.59 -0.15 17.64
CA SER A 337 -26.50 -0.71 18.44
C SER A 337 -25.90 -1.96 17.83
N SER A 338 -26.74 -2.88 17.33
CA SER A 338 -26.29 -4.11 16.64
C SER A 338 -25.63 -3.81 15.32
N VAL A 339 -26.16 -2.84 14.56
CA VAL A 339 -25.55 -2.34 13.31
C VAL A 339 -24.16 -1.73 13.57
N SER A 340 -24.03 -0.94 14.66
CA SER A 340 -22.73 -0.35 15.06
C SER A 340 -21.68 -1.43 15.40
N LEU A 341 -22.08 -2.45 16.15
CA LEU A 341 -21.19 -3.59 16.46
C LEU A 341 -20.80 -4.37 15.21
N ALA A 342 -21.75 -4.64 14.32
CA ALA A 342 -21.49 -5.31 13.03
C ALA A 342 -20.52 -4.49 12.17
N LEU A 343 -20.73 -3.16 12.07
CA LEU A 343 -19.84 -2.26 11.34
C LEU A 343 -18.41 -2.28 11.89
N LYS A 344 -18.26 -2.21 13.22
CA LYS A 344 -16.94 -2.28 13.87
C LYS A 344 -16.21 -3.59 13.53
N ALA A 345 -16.92 -4.71 13.56
CA ALA A 345 -16.37 -6.01 13.23
C ALA A 345 -16.01 -6.12 11.73
N LEU A 346 -16.86 -5.61 10.83
CA LEU A 346 -16.60 -5.59 9.38
C LEU A 346 -15.38 -4.70 9.04
N ARG A 347 -15.24 -3.54 9.69
CA ARG A 347 -14.05 -2.68 9.54
C ARG A 347 -12.78 -3.38 10.01
N LYS A 348 -12.81 -4.02 11.19
CA LYS A 348 -11.65 -4.76 11.74
C LYS A 348 -11.18 -5.90 10.82
N ARG A 349 -12.10 -6.48 10.05
CA ARG A 349 -11.84 -7.59 9.12
C ARG A 349 -11.65 -7.13 7.66
N ASP A 350 -11.54 -5.82 7.42
CA ASP A 350 -11.39 -5.22 6.09
C ASP A 350 -12.52 -5.59 5.09
N PHE A 351 -13.74 -5.89 5.56
CA PHE A 351 -14.89 -6.07 4.66
C PHE A 351 -15.47 -4.76 4.15
N VAL A 352 -15.35 -3.71 4.96
CA VAL A 352 -15.80 -2.36 4.61
C VAL A 352 -14.77 -1.33 5.07
N HIS A 353 -14.71 -0.21 4.36
CA HIS A 353 -13.87 0.92 4.73
C HIS A 353 -14.52 2.26 4.35
N ASP A 354 -13.97 3.35 4.87
CA ASP A 354 -14.40 4.70 4.53
C ASP A 354 -13.70 5.15 3.23
N PHE A 355 -14.49 5.63 2.29
CA PHE A 355 -14.01 6.12 1.01
C PHE A 355 -14.86 7.30 0.55
N ASN A 356 -14.25 8.47 0.34
CA ASN A 356 -14.93 9.70 -0.07
C ASN A 356 -16.17 10.03 0.77
N GLY A 357 -16.07 9.87 2.11
CA GLY A 357 -17.16 10.17 3.05
C GLY A 357 -18.29 9.14 3.08
N LYS A 358 -18.12 7.99 2.42
CA LYS A 358 -19.06 6.87 2.45
C LYS A 358 -18.37 5.61 2.96
N ILE A 359 -19.13 4.75 3.61
CA ILE A 359 -18.73 3.39 3.93
C ILE A 359 -19.03 2.53 2.72
N ILE A 360 -18.03 1.88 2.17
CA ILE A 360 -18.15 1.00 1.00
C ILE A 360 -17.64 -0.41 1.32
N VAL A 361 -18.09 -1.40 0.57
CA VAL A 361 -17.51 -2.75 0.64
C VAL A 361 -16.09 -2.67 0.08
N TYR A 362 -15.13 -3.22 0.80
CA TYR A 362 -13.71 -3.09 0.47
C TYR A 362 -13.35 -3.69 -0.89
N ASP A 363 -13.73 -4.95 -1.15
CA ASP A 363 -13.49 -5.59 -2.43
C ASP A 363 -14.60 -5.24 -3.43
N ARG A 364 -14.21 -4.60 -4.56
CA ARG A 364 -15.17 -4.15 -5.57
C ARG A 364 -15.83 -5.32 -6.30
N PHE A 365 -15.08 -6.39 -6.61
CA PHE A 365 -15.66 -7.57 -7.24
C PHE A 365 -16.61 -8.31 -6.30
N PHE A 366 -16.25 -8.42 -5.02
CA PHE A 366 -17.18 -8.92 -4.01
C PHE A 366 -18.42 -8.04 -3.87
N SER A 367 -18.28 -6.72 -3.92
CA SER A 367 -19.41 -5.79 -3.92
C SER A 367 -20.36 -6.00 -5.10
N ILE A 368 -19.82 -6.26 -6.30
CA ILE A 368 -20.61 -6.54 -7.50
C ILE A 368 -21.31 -7.90 -7.36
N TRP A 369 -20.59 -8.91 -6.91
CA TRP A 369 -21.13 -10.24 -6.67
C TRP A 369 -22.28 -10.23 -5.66
N LEU A 370 -22.12 -9.55 -4.52
CA LEU A 370 -23.19 -9.40 -3.51
C LEU A 370 -24.47 -8.78 -4.07
N ARG A 371 -24.36 -7.80 -4.98
CA ARG A 371 -25.52 -7.21 -5.64
C ARG A 371 -26.24 -8.20 -6.54
N ARG A 372 -25.46 -8.94 -7.36
CA ARG A 372 -25.96 -9.97 -8.28
C ARG A 372 -26.72 -11.06 -7.54
N GLU A 373 -26.17 -11.61 -6.47
CA GLU A 373 -26.75 -12.74 -5.71
C GLU A 373 -27.96 -12.35 -4.84
N THR A 374 -28.22 -11.07 -4.68
CA THR A 374 -29.29 -10.58 -3.78
C THR A 374 -30.34 -9.73 -4.49
N GLU A 375 -30.27 -9.60 -5.85
CA GLU A 375 -31.38 -9.09 -6.67
C GLU A 375 -32.50 -10.10 -6.73
#